data_e397cdfdd9051b48726abe75818808aa
#
_entry.id   e397cdfdd9051b48726abe75818808aa
#
_cell.length_a   1.000
_cell.length_b   1.000
_cell.length_c   1.000
_cell.angle_alpha   90.00
_cell.angle_beta   90.00
_cell.angle_gamma   90.00
#
_symmetry.space_group_name_H-M   'P 1'
#
loop_
_entity.id
_entity.type
_entity.pdbx_description
1 polymer ?
#
loop_
_entity_poly.entity_id
_entity_poly.type
_entity_poly.pdbx_seq_one_letter_code
_entity_poly.pdbx_strand_id
1 'polypeptide(L)'
;MVIDTSALLAILLDEPERRAFNEAIEAAESRMMSAATFVEASIVIESRFGAEGLRDLDLFVDRAGIGLAAVDAEQAHVARRAFSRFGKGRHPAGLNYGDCFSYALASVLGEPLLY
;
A
#
# COMPACT_ATOMS: atom_id res chain seq x y z
N MET A 1 -7.14 -6.95 5.42
CA MET A 1 -7.05 -5.64 4.74
C MET A 1 -5.64 -5.46 4.17
N VAL A 2 -5.58 -5.06 2.93
CA VAL A 2 -4.31 -4.70 2.28
C VAL A 2 -4.21 -3.18 2.23
N ILE A 3 -3.03 -2.64 2.57
CA ILE A 3 -2.82 -1.20 2.69
C ILE A 3 -1.94 -0.73 1.53
N ASP A 4 -2.45 0.24 0.76
CA ASP A 4 -1.70 0.83 -0.35
C ASP A 4 -0.78 1.96 0.13
N THR A 5 0.21 2.30 -0.69
CA THR A 5 1.10 3.45 -0.45
C THR A 5 0.30 4.71 -0.17
N SER A 6 -0.76 4.97 -0.93
CA SER A 6 -1.57 6.18 -0.79
C SER A 6 -2.17 6.34 0.60
N ALA A 7 -2.67 5.24 1.19
CA ALA A 7 -3.24 5.28 2.54
C ALA A 7 -2.15 5.51 3.59
N LEU A 8 -1.02 4.82 3.46
CA LEU A 8 0.11 4.99 4.37
C LEU A 8 0.65 6.41 4.35
N LEU A 9 0.83 6.97 3.16
CA LEU A 9 1.32 8.34 3.01
C LEU A 9 0.32 9.36 3.56
N ALA A 10 -0.98 9.15 3.36
CA ALA A 10 -2.01 10.04 3.91
C ALA A 10 -1.91 10.12 5.44
N ILE A 11 -1.62 9.01 6.09
CA ILE A 11 -1.44 8.96 7.54
C ILE A 11 -0.14 9.65 7.97
N LEU A 12 0.96 9.31 7.33
CA LEU A 12 2.28 9.83 7.70
C LEU A 12 2.45 11.32 7.37
N LEU A 13 1.78 11.79 6.32
CA LEU A 13 1.81 13.20 5.90
C LEU A 13 0.67 14.03 6.50
N ASP A 14 -0.12 13.44 7.39
CA ASP A 14 -1.23 14.10 8.07
C ASP A 14 -2.24 14.74 7.11
N GLU A 15 -2.61 13.98 6.07
CA GLU A 15 -3.62 14.41 5.12
C GLU A 15 -5.03 14.29 5.72
N PRO A 16 -6.06 14.94 5.10
CA PRO A 16 -7.44 14.92 5.64
C PRO A 16 -8.01 13.53 5.91
N GLU A 17 -7.60 12.52 5.13
CA GLU A 17 -8.10 11.15 5.26
C GLU A 17 -7.45 10.36 6.40
N ARG A 18 -6.43 10.91 7.06
CA ARG A 18 -5.65 10.23 8.10
C ARG A 18 -6.52 9.54 9.13
N ARG A 19 -7.49 10.26 9.68
CA ARG A 19 -8.33 9.74 10.75
C ARG A 19 -9.16 8.55 10.27
N ALA A 20 -9.78 8.67 9.10
CA ALA A 20 -10.60 7.60 8.54
C ALA A 20 -9.76 6.36 8.23
N PHE A 21 -8.55 6.55 7.71
CA PHE A 21 -7.64 5.44 7.42
C PHE A 21 -7.14 4.76 8.70
N ASN A 22 -6.80 5.53 9.73
CA ASN A 22 -6.40 4.97 11.02
C ASN A 22 -7.53 4.15 11.65
N GLU A 23 -8.74 4.64 11.59
CA GLU A 23 -9.91 3.92 12.09
C GLU A 23 -10.15 2.62 11.33
N ALA A 24 -10.02 2.65 10.01
CA ALA A 24 -10.16 1.46 9.17
C ALA A 24 -9.11 0.40 9.48
N ILE A 25 -7.85 0.81 9.64
CA ILE A 25 -6.75 -0.09 9.99
C ILE A 25 -6.98 -0.69 11.37
N GLU A 26 -7.37 0.12 12.33
CA GLU A 26 -7.62 -0.33 13.70
C GLU A 26 -8.76 -1.34 13.76
N ALA A 27 -9.80 -1.16 12.95
CA ALA A 27 -10.94 -2.07 12.90
C ALA A 27 -10.68 -3.36 12.12
N ALA A 28 -9.62 -3.43 11.32
CA ALA A 28 -9.33 -4.60 10.49
C ALA A 28 -8.81 -5.76 11.33
N GLU A 29 -9.26 -6.99 11.02
CA GLU A 29 -8.77 -8.20 11.68
C GLU A 29 -7.35 -8.57 11.27
N SER A 30 -6.98 -8.29 10.01
CA SER A 30 -5.64 -8.50 9.50
C SER A 30 -5.19 -7.29 8.70
N ARG A 31 -3.87 -7.05 8.70
CA ARG A 31 -3.27 -5.89 8.03
C ARG A 31 -2.02 -6.32 7.31
N MET A 32 -2.06 -6.21 5.98
CA MET A 32 -0.97 -6.65 5.12
C MET A 32 -0.60 -5.55 4.14
N MET A 33 0.64 -5.52 3.74
CA MET A 33 1.15 -4.62 2.72
C MET A 33 2.10 -5.41 1.83
N SER A 34 2.05 -5.17 0.52
CA SER A 34 3.04 -5.75 -0.38
C SER A 34 4.43 -5.20 -0.04
N ALA A 35 5.44 -6.06 -0.07
CA ALA A 35 6.83 -5.64 0.09
C ALA A 35 7.22 -4.57 -0.96
N ALA A 36 6.70 -4.67 -2.17
CA ALA A 36 6.92 -3.66 -3.21
C ALA A 36 6.29 -2.31 -2.85
N THR A 37 5.08 -2.32 -2.30
CA THR A 37 4.40 -1.11 -1.81
C THR A 37 5.18 -0.47 -0.66
N PHE A 38 5.72 -1.28 0.24
CA PHE A 38 6.55 -0.79 1.35
C PHE A 38 7.79 -0.05 0.83
N VAL A 39 8.44 -0.59 -0.18
CA VAL A 39 9.62 0.07 -0.78
C VAL A 39 9.22 1.40 -1.42
N GLU A 40 8.12 1.44 -2.15
CA GLU A 40 7.62 2.66 -2.77
C GLU A 40 7.36 3.76 -1.72
N ALA A 41 6.65 3.40 -0.65
CA ALA A 41 6.37 4.33 0.45
C ALA A 41 7.67 4.80 1.12
N SER A 42 8.63 3.88 1.32
CA SER A 42 9.92 4.19 1.92
C SER A 42 10.70 5.22 1.10
N ILE A 43 10.69 5.06 -0.23
CA ILE A 43 11.38 6.00 -1.14
C ILE A 43 10.78 7.40 -1.01
N VAL A 44 9.45 7.51 -1.00
CA VAL A 44 8.78 8.80 -0.88
C VAL A 44 9.09 9.46 0.47
N ILE A 45 9.00 8.70 1.55
CA ILE A 45 9.22 9.22 2.91
C ILE A 45 10.68 9.64 3.10
N GLU A 46 11.62 8.82 2.66
CA GLU A 46 13.05 9.17 2.76
C GLU A 46 13.37 10.42 1.94
N SER A 47 12.80 10.54 0.76
CA SER A 47 13.04 11.70 -0.11
C SER A 47 12.58 13.01 0.52
N ARG A 48 11.54 12.96 1.37
CA ARG A 48 10.99 14.15 2.03
C ARG A 48 11.58 14.42 3.41
N PHE A 49 11.84 13.37 4.19
CA PHE A 49 12.14 13.50 5.62
C PHE A 49 13.42 12.80 6.04
N GLY A 50 14.12 12.15 5.12
CA GLY A 50 15.39 11.48 5.43
C GLY A 50 15.23 10.29 6.37
N ALA A 51 16.28 10.01 7.13
CA ALA A 51 16.34 8.86 8.03
C ALA A 51 15.30 8.94 9.16
N GLU A 52 14.95 10.12 9.63
CA GLU A 52 13.92 10.27 10.66
C GLU A 52 12.55 9.83 10.14
N GLY A 53 12.24 10.17 8.90
CA GLY A 53 11.00 9.74 8.27
C GLY A 53 10.93 8.22 8.14
N LEU A 54 12.03 7.57 7.78
CA LEU A 54 12.07 6.11 7.71
C LEU A 54 11.85 5.47 9.09
N ARG A 55 12.38 6.04 10.15
CA ARG A 55 12.12 5.56 11.50
C ARG A 55 10.64 5.67 11.87
N ASP A 56 10.01 6.78 11.50
CA ASP A 56 8.59 6.99 11.75
C ASP A 56 7.74 5.98 10.97
N LEU A 57 8.11 5.71 9.71
CA LEU A 57 7.46 4.71 8.89
C LEU A 57 7.57 3.32 9.53
N ASP A 58 8.78 2.93 9.95
CA ASP A 58 9.02 1.62 10.55
C ASP A 58 8.24 1.47 11.86
N LEU A 59 8.21 2.51 12.69
CA LEU A 59 7.43 2.50 13.93
C LEU A 59 5.94 2.36 13.66
N PHE A 60 5.43 3.06 12.66
CA PHE A 60 4.02 2.97 12.31
C PHE A 60 3.65 1.56 11.83
N VAL A 61 4.44 0.99 10.92
CA VAL A 61 4.21 -0.37 10.40
C VAL A 61 4.23 -1.38 11.54
N ASP A 62 5.19 -1.26 12.44
CA ASP A 62 5.32 -2.16 13.60
C ASP A 62 4.14 -2.02 14.56
N ARG A 63 3.82 -0.80 14.99
CA ARG A 63 2.74 -0.54 15.95
C ARG A 63 1.37 -0.87 15.40
N ALA A 64 1.14 -0.64 14.12
CA ALA A 64 -0.13 -0.97 13.47
C ALA A 64 -0.25 -2.46 13.18
N GLY A 65 0.80 -3.25 13.39
CA GLY A 65 0.78 -4.68 13.14
C GLY A 65 0.63 -5.01 11.66
N ILE A 66 1.24 -4.23 10.78
CA ILE A 66 1.16 -4.45 9.34
C ILE A 66 2.24 -5.47 8.93
N GLY A 67 1.80 -6.61 8.41
CA GLY A 67 2.72 -7.62 7.87
C GLY A 67 3.12 -7.29 6.44
N LEU A 68 4.38 -7.53 6.09
CA LEU A 68 4.86 -7.38 4.73
C LEU A 68 4.78 -8.71 4.00
N ALA A 69 4.13 -8.73 2.84
CA ALA A 69 3.98 -9.91 2.02
C ALA A 69 4.93 -9.85 0.82
N ALA A 70 5.67 -10.94 0.61
CA ALA A 70 6.55 -11.05 -0.56
C ALA A 70 5.72 -11.04 -1.84
N VAL A 71 6.30 -10.48 -2.91
CA VAL A 71 5.71 -10.56 -4.25
C VAL A 71 6.16 -11.87 -4.89
N ASP A 72 5.22 -12.77 -5.12
CA ASP A 72 5.48 -14.04 -5.77
C ASP A 72 5.03 -14.02 -7.25
N ALA A 73 5.23 -15.14 -7.95
CA ALA A 73 4.89 -15.24 -9.36
C ALA A 73 3.37 -15.07 -9.60
N GLU A 74 2.54 -15.61 -8.73
CA GLU A 74 1.09 -15.46 -8.84
C GLU A 74 0.69 -13.99 -8.78
N GLN A 75 1.20 -13.27 -7.79
CA GLN A 75 0.94 -11.84 -7.66
C GLN A 75 1.46 -11.04 -8.84
N ALA A 76 2.63 -11.40 -9.36
CA ALA A 76 3.19 -10.73 -10.55
C ALA A 76 2.26 -10.88 -11.76
N HIS A 77 1.69 -12.06 -11.98
CA HIS A 77 0.76 -12.29 -13.07
C HIS A 77 -0.56 -11.53 -12.87
N VAL A 78 -1.08 -11.49 -11.64
CA VAL A 78 -2.29 -10.72 -11.32
C VAL A 78 -2.03 -9.23 -11.51
N ALA A 79 -0.89 -8.72 -11.06
CA ALA A 79 -0.52 -7.31 -11.22
C ALA A 79 -0.44 -6.92 -12.69
N ARG A 80 0.16 -7.77 -13.53
CA ARG A 80 0.25 -7.53 -14.98
C ARG A 80 -1.12 -7.46 -15.62
N ARG A 81 -2.03 -8.37 -15.26
CA ARG A 81 -3.40 -8.35 -15.78
C ARG A 81 -4.16 -7.10 -15.31
N ALA A 82 -3.95 -6.69 -14.07
CA ALA A 82 -4.57 -5.49 -13.53
C ALA A 82 -4.16 -4.25 -14.32
N PHE A 83 -2.88 -4.11 -14.63
CA PHE A 83 -2.41 -3.00 -15.46
C PHE A 83 -2.99 -3.05 -16.87
N SER A 84 -3.07 -4.23 -17.46
CA SER A 84 -3.66 -4.39 -18.81
C SER A 84 -5.11 -3.91 -18.86
N ARG A 85 -5.87 -4.12 -17.79
CA ARG A 85 -7.30 -3.77 -17.72
C ARG A 85 -7.56 -2.37 -17.16
N PHE A 86 -6.82 -1.94 -16.15
CA PHE A 86 -7.11 -0.74 -15.36
C PHE A 86 -5.97 0.26 -15.34
N GLY A 87 -4.90 0.02 -16.12
CA GLY A 87 -3.69 0.83 -16.08
C GLY A 87 -3.89 2.25 -16.56
N LYS A 88 -2.99 3.11 -16.11
CA LYS A 88 -2.92 4.52 -16.50
C LYS A 88 -2.81 4.62 -18.04
N GLY A 89 -3.67 5.45 -18.64
CA GLY A 89 -3.76 5.59 -20.09
C GLY A 89 -4.65 4.55 -20.76
N ARG A 90 -5.18 3.56 -20.02
CA ARG A 90 -6.05 2.49 -20.57
C ARG A 90 -7.43 2.48 -19.94
N HIS A 91 -7.57 3.00 -18.73
CA HIS A 91 -8.80 2.95 -17.95
C HIS A 91 -8.88 4.16 -17.02
N PRO A 92 -10.09 4.70 -16.74
CA PRO A 92 -10.24 5.82 -15.79
C PRO A 92 -9.67 5.56 -14.39
N ALA A 93 -9.61 4.29 -13.95
CA ALA A 93 -8.99 3.93 -12.66
C ALA A 93 -7.51 4.31 -12.61
N GLY A 94 -6.83 4.29 -13.77
CA GLY A 94 -5.49 4.85 -13.92
C GLY A 94 -4.41 4.21 -13.05
N LEU A 95 -4.43 2.88 -12.86
CA LEU A 95 -3.43 2.20 -12.06
C LEU A 95 -2.03 2.47 -12.58
N ASN A 96 -1.13 2.89 -11.70
CA ASN A 96 0.30 2.97 -12.01
C ASN A 96 0.99 1.66 -11.62
N TYR A 97 2.31 1.60 -11.82
CA TYR A 97 3.10 0.42 -11.50
C TYR A 97 2.93 -0.01 -10.03
N GLY A 98 3.05 0.93 -9.10
CA GLY A 98 2.95 0.63 -7.66
C GLY A 98 1.56 0.15 -7.26
N ASP A 99 0.51 0.77 -7.79
CA ASP A 99 -0.88 0.40 -7.49
C ASP A 99 -1.17 -1.06 -7.81
N CYS A 100 -0.53 -1.59 -8.84
CA CYS A 100 -0.75 -2.96 -9.29
C CYS A 100 -0.36 -4.00 -8.25
N PHE A 101 0.66 -3.72 -7.43
CA PHE A 101 1.09 -4.65 -6.39
C PHE A 101 0.10 -4.73 -5.23
N SER A 102 -0.45 -3.59 -4.81
CA SER A 102 -1.50 -3.56 -3.79
C SER A 102 -2.75 -4.27 -4.28
N TYR A 103 -3.15 -4.00 -5.52
CA TYR A 103 -4.30 -4.66 -6.13
C TYR A 103 -4.09 -6.19 -6.20
N ALA A 104 -2.91 -6.63 -6.64
CA ALA A 104 -2.61 -8.04 -6.77
C ALA A 104 -2.65 -8.76 -5.43
N LEU A 105 -2.05 -8.17 -4.38
CA LEU A 105 -2.07 -8.77 -3.06
C LEU A 105 -3.51 -8.88 -2.52
N ALA A 106 -4.29 -7.81 -2.62
CA ALA A 106 -5.68 -7.81 -2.18
C ALA A 106 -6.49 -8.87 -2.94
N SER A 107 -6.29 -8.99 -4.24
CA SER A 107 -6.98 -9.97 -5.08
C SER A 107 -6.63 -11.41 -4.69
N VAL A 108 -5.35 -11.70 -4.50
CA VAL A 108 -4.88 -13.05 -4.15
C VAL A 108 -5.35 -13.45 -2.75
N LEU A 109 -5.35 -12.53 -1.79
CA LEU A 109 -5.80 -12.80 -0.42
C LEU A 109 -7.33 -12.75 -0.26
N GLY A 110 -8.05 -12.21 -1.24
CA GLY A 110 -9.49 -11.99 -1.10
C GLY A 110 -9.81 -10.96 -0.02
N GLU A 111 -8.97 -9.96 0.16
CA GLU A 111 -9.08 -8.95 1.20
C GLU A 111 -9.41 -7.58 0.61
N PRO A 112 -10.08 -6.71 1.39
CA PRO A 112 -10.29 -5.33 0.96
C PRO A 112 -8.98 -4.56 0.87
N LEU A 113 -8.95 -3.58 -0.04
CA LEU A 113 -7.82 -2.70 -0.28
C LEU A 113 -8.14 -1.30 0.26
N LEU A 114 -7.27 -0.78 1.13
CA LEU A 114 -7.34 0.58 1.63
C LEU A 114 -6.44 1.50 0.81
N TYR A 115 -7.05 2.51 0.20
CA TYR A 115 -6.33 3.46 -0.65
C TYR A 115 -7.00 4.83 -0.69
#